data_fc223199913e4892421286bc51c09f0d
#
_entry.id   fc223199913e4892421286bc51c09f0d
#
_cell.length_a   1.000
_cell.length_b   1.000
_cell.length_c   1.000
_cell.angle_alpha   90.00
_cell.angle_beta   90.00
_cell.angle_gamma   90.00
#
_symmetry.space_group_name_H-M   'P 1'
#
loop_
_entity.id
_entity.type
_entity.pdbx_description
1 polymer ?
#
loop_
_entity_poly.entity_id
_entity_poly.type
_entity_poly.pdbx_seq_one_letter_code
_entity_poly.pdbx_strand_id
1 'polypeptide(L)'
;MTILCYKSLKMHHKISLNYSPNISTKKRIGKNIKYLVFHYTGMKSETRAINRLIDESSKVSCHYLIKRNGNIILMVPETYVAWHAGISFWKNEKNLNKNSIGIEITNKGHQFGYQKYSKKQI
;
A
#
# COMPACT_ATOMS: atom_id res chain seq x y z
N MET A 1 26.59 11.20 -1.06
CA MET A 1 25.66 10.79 0.02
C MET A 1 24.89 12.01 0.48
N THR A 2 23.69 12.22 -0.04
CA THR A 2 22.87 13.38 0.35
C THR A 2 22.07 12.98 1.57
N ILE A 3 22.50 13.45 2.74
CA ILE A 3 21.73 13.36 3.98
C ILE A 3 20.61 14.39 3.84
N LEU A 4 19.40 13.95 3.49
CA LEU A 4 18.21 14.75 3.65
C LEU A 4 17.99 14.96 5.14
N CYS A 5 18.39 16.14 5.62
CA CYS A 5 18.05 16.61 6.95
C CYS A 5 16.52 16.60 7.08
N TYR A 6 15.99 15.74 7.93
CA TYR A 6 14.58 15.63 8.26
C TYR A 6 14.16 16.90 9.02
N LYS A 7 14.02 18.02 8.31
CA LYS A 7 13.29 19.14 8.86
C LYS A 7 11.85 18.66 9.01
N SER A 8 11.40 18.62 10.25
CA SER A 8 10.03 18.33 10.67
C SER A 8 9.01 19.00 9.73
N LEU A 9 8.66 18.32 8.66
CA LEU A 9 7.38 18.56 7.99
C LEU A 9 6.33 18.17 9.02
N LYS A 10 5.57 19.15 9.50
CA LYS A 10 4.35 18.88 10.27
C LYS A 10 3.45 18.00 9.40
N MET A 11 3.62 16.69 9.53
CA MET A 11 2.76 15.74 8.82
C MET A 11 1.37 15.86 9.44
N HIS A 12 0.48 16.55 8.75
CA HIS A 12 -0.95 16.64 9.10
C HIS A 12 -1.69 15.31 8.84
N HIS A 13 -0.99 14.24 8.46
CA HIS A 13 -1.59 12.94 8.18
C HIS A 13 -1.45 12.02 9.39
N LYS A 14 -2.58 11.51 9.85
CA LYS A 14 -2.63 10.52 10.93
C LYS A 14 -2.31 9.14 10.35
N ILE A 15 -1.36 8.44 10.97
CA ILE A 15 -1.10 7.03 10.69
C ILE A 15 -1.82 6.21 11.77
N SER A 16 -2.63 5.26 11.34
CA SER A 16 -3.31 4.28 12.19
C SER A 16 -2.89 2.86 11.82
N LEU A 17 -3.15 1.90 12.71
CA LEU A 17 -2.82 0.49 12.51
C LEU A 17 -4.10 -0.29 12.25
N ASN A 18 -4.11 -1.12 11.21
CA ASN A 18 -5.18 -2.10 10.94
C ASN A 18 -4.58 -3.26 10.15
N TYR A 19 -4.02 -4.23 10.85
CA TYR A 19 -3.22 -5.27 10.25
C TYR A 19 -4.04 -6.28 9.44
N SER A 20 -3.50 -6.58 8.24
CA SER A 20 -4.00 -7.65 7.38
C SER A 20 -3.39 -9.00 7.77
N PRO A 21 -4.16 -10.10 7.76
CA PRO A 21 -3.64 -11.46 7.93
C PRO A 21 -2.96 -11.98 6.65
N ASN A 22 -3.16 -11.33 5.50
CA ASN A 22 -2.66 -11.78 4.20
C ASN A 22 -1.19 -11.41 4.01
N ILE A 23 -0.30 -12.12 4.70
CA ILE A 23 1.14 -11.88 4.68
C ILE A 23 1.89 -13.20 4.49
N SER A 24 3.09 -13.12 3.94
CA SER A 24 4.02 -14.23 3.99
C SER A 24 4.69 -14.27 5.37
N THR A 25 4.70 -15.44 6.00
CA THR A 25 5.21 -15.61 7.38
C THR A 25 6.72 -15.38 7.50
N LYS A 26 7.47 -15.57 6.42
CA LYS A 26 8.90 -15.32 6.39
C LYS A 26 9.18 -13.82 6.29
N LYS A 27 9.87 -13.27 7.26
CA LYS A 27 10.34 -11.88 7.23
C LYS A 27 11.34 -11.66 6.09
N ARG A 28 11.34 -10.46 5.51
CA ARG A 28 12.31 -10.02 4.53
C ARG A 28 13.28 -9.02 5.13
N ILE A 29 14.44 -8.90 4.50
CA ILE A 29 15.47 -7.94 4.88
C ILE A 29 15.22 -6.64 4.13
N GLY A 30 15.26 -5.49 4.81
CA GLY A 30 14.96 -4.18 4.21
C GLY A 30 15.79 -3.83 2.99
N LYS A 31 17.06 -4.24 2.93
CA LYS A 31 17.93 -4.04 1.75
C LYS A 31 17.43 -4.72 0.47
N ASN A 32 16.51 -5.68 0.58
CA ASN A 32 15.92 -6.37 -0.56
C ASN A 32 14.72 -5.59 -1.14
N ILE A 33 14.27 -4.53 -0.47
CA ILE A 33 13.19 -3.68 -0.96
C ILE A 33 13.78 -2.71 -1.98
N LYS A 34 13.32 -2.80 -3.22
CA LYS A 34 13.82 -2.02 -4.36
C LYS A 34 12.79 -1.07 -4.95
N TYR A 35 11.50 -1.38 -4.78
CA TYR A 35 10.42 -0.69 -5.47
C TYR A 35 9.32 -0.21 -4.52
N LEU A 36 8.69 0.89 -4.88
CA LEU A 36 7.37 1.30 -4.39
C LEU A 36 6.38 1.04 -5.51
N VAL A 37 5.33 0.29 -5.23
CA VAL A 37 4.27 -0.02 -6.20
C VAL A 37 2.99 0.63 -5.72
N PHE A 38 2.50 1.58 -6.52
CA PHE A 38 1.26 2.29 -6.25
C PHE A 38 0.10 1.61 -6.98
N HIS A 39 -0.96 1.36 -6.24
CA HIS A 39 -2.23 0.84 -6.73
C HIS A 39 -3.34 1.81 -6.40
N TYR A 40 -4.46 1.68 -7.06
CA TYR A 40 -5.72 2.28 -6.63
C TYR A 40 -6.71 1.17 -6.30
N THR A 41 -7.54 1.40 -5.29
CA THR A 41 -8.42 0.33 -4.78
C THR A 41 -9.46 -0.16 -5.79
N GLY A 42 -9.85 0.66 -6.76
CA GLY A 42 -10.84 0.30 -7.78
C GLY A 42 -12.23 -0.01 -7.21
N MET A 43 -12.54 0.51 -6.04
CA MET A 43 -13.79 0.23 -5.32
C MET A 43 -14.54 1.52 -5.00
N LYS A 44 -15.88 1.49 -5.09
CA LYS A 44 -16.73 2.65 -4.79
C LYS A 44 -16.66 3.09 -3.33
N SER A 45 -16.44 2.15 -2.41
CA SER A 45 -16.43 2.38 -0.97
C SER A 45 -15.05 2.17 -0.39
N GLU A 46 -14.53 3.18 0.31
CA GLU A 46 -13.28 3.10 1.08
C GLU A 46 -13.36 2.02 2.17
N THR A 47 -14.49 1.94 2.87
CA THR A 47 -14.72 0.92 3.90
C THR A 47 -14.65 -0.49 3.31
N ARG A 48 -15.28 -0.73 2.15
CA ARG A 48 -15.20 -2.03 1.47
C ARG A 48 -13.78 -2.37 1.04
N ALA A 49 -13.01 -1.38 0.58
CA ALA A 49 -11.62 -1.58 0.23
C ALA A 49 -10.78 -2.01 1.45
N ILE A 50 -10.96 -1.32 2.58
CA ILE A 50 -10.29 -1.68 3.84
C ILE A 50 -10.68 -3.10 4.26
N ASN A 51 -11.98 -3.41 4.29
CA ASN A 51 -12.46 -4.73 4.68
C ASN A 51 -11.89 -5.84 3.78
N ARG A 52 -11.80 -5.63 2.46
CA ARG A 52 -11.18 -6.57 1.54
C ARG A 52 -9.72 -6.84 1.86
N LEU A 53 -8.95 -5.80 2.22
CA LEU A 53 -7.52 -5.92 2.50
C LEU A 53 -7.22 -6.63 3.83
N ILE A 54 -8.18 -6.67 4.76
CA ILE A 54 -8.07 -7.39 6.05
C ILE A 54 -8.84 -8.71 6.07
N ASP A 55 -9.61 -9.02 5.04
CA ASP A 55 -10.31 -10.29 4.90
C ASP A 55 -9.33 -11.39 4.48
N GLU A 56 -9.16 -12.41 5.30
CA GLU A 56 -8.26 -13.53 5.02
C GLU A 56 -8.63 -14.26 3.73
N SER A 57 -9.91 -14.35 3.42
CA SER A 57 -10.40 -15.02 2.21
C SER A 57 -10.04 -14.30 0.92
N SER A 58 -9.80 -13.00 0.98
CA SER A 58 -9.48 -12.17 -0.18
C SER A 58 -8.11 -12.46 -0.80
N LYS A 59 -7.17 -12.96 0.01
CA LYS A 59 -5.77 -13.27 -0.38
C LYS A 59 -5.03 -12.08 -1.00
N VAL A 60 -5.43 -10.85 -0.64
CA VAL A 60 -4.78 -9.59 -1.02
C VAL A 60 -4.49 -8.74 0.20
N SER A 61 -3.42 -7.96 0.14
CA SER A 61 -3.06 -6.99 1.17
C SER A 61 -2.17 -5.90 0.59
N CYS A 62 -1.87 -4.86 1.37
CA CYS A 62 -0.88 -3.85 1.05
C CYS A 62 -0.13 -3.45 2.32
N HIS A 63 1.00 -2.77 2.16
CA HIS A 63 1.71 -2.24 3.33
C HIS A 63 1.01 -1.01 3.87
N TYR A 64 0.63 -0.09 2.99
CA TYR A 64 -0.02 1.17 3.33
C TYR A 64 -1.28 1.39 2.50
N LEU A 65 -2.33 1.88 3.15
CA LEU A 65 -3.51 2.39 2.48
C LEU A 65 -3.62 3.90 2.75
N ILE A 66 -3.72 4.70 1.69
CA ILE A 66 -3.94 6.14 1.76
C ILE A 66 -5.43 6.43 1.55
N LYS A 67 -6.08 6.96 2.58
CA LYS A 67 -7.50 7.30 2.56
C LYS A 67 -7.77 8.59 1.79
N ARG A 68 -9.03 8.82 1.40
CA ARG A 68 -9.46 10.06 0.71
C ARG A 68 -9.14 11.33 1.49
N ASN A 69 -9.15 11.27 2.82
CA ASN A 69 -8.80 12.40 3.68
C ASN A 69 -7.29 12.56 3.92
N GLY A 70 -6.44 11.73 3.28
CA GLY A 70 -5.00 11.73 3.41
C GLY A 70 -4.46 10.95 4.61
N ASN A 71 -5.32 10.42 5.49
CA ASN A 71 -4.86 9.55 6.57
C ASN A 71 -4.31 8.24 6.00
N ILE A 72 -3.30 7.69 6.67
CA ILE A 72 -2.61 6.49 6.26
C ILE A 72 -2.93 5.36 7.24
N ILE A 73 -3.20 4.19 6.71
CA ILE A 73 -3.32 2.95 7.50
C ILE A 73 -2.10 2.08 7.18
N LEU A 74 -1.35 1.69 8.21
CA LEU A 74 -0.35 0.63 8.11
C LEU A 74 -1.08 -0.71 8.25
N MET A 75 -1.04 -1.52 7.19
CA MET A 75 -1.75 -2.79 7.13
C MET A 75 -0.81 -4.00 7.17
N VAL A 76 0.39 -3.87 6.63
CA VAL A 76 1.45 -4.88 6.74
C VAL A 76 2.76 -4.19 7.06
N PRO A 77 3.46 -4.55 8.14
CA PRO A 77 4.79 -4.01 8.41
C PRO A 77 5.77 -4.33 7.28
N GLU A 78 6.66 -3.41 6.94
CA GLU A 78 7.57 -3.54 5.79
C GLU A 78 8.52 -4.74 5.90
N THR A 79 8.74 -5.26 7.10
CA THR A 79 9.52 -6.48 7.34
C THR A 79 8.82 -7.76 6.85
N TYR A 80 7.53 -7.68 6.53
CA TYR A 80 6.76 -8.78 5.95
C TYR A 80 6.44 -8.51 4.48
N VAL A 81 6.10 -9.56 3.77
CA VAL A 81 5.67 -9.48 2.37
C VAL A 81 4.16 -9.34 2.33
N ALA A 82 3.66 -8.22 1.84
CA ALA A 82 2.25 -8.04 1.52
C ALA A 82 1.93 -8.64 0.14
N TRP A 83 0.69 -9.06 -0.07
CA TRP A 83 0.22 -9.68 -1.31
C TRP A 83 -0.53 -8.66 -2.16
N HIS A 84 0.21 -7.76 -2.82
CA HIS A 84 -0.37 -6.63 -3.57
C HIS A 84 -0.16 -6.67 -5.09
N ALA A 85 0.88 -7.37 -5.57
CA ALA A 85 1.28 -7.32 -6.97
C ALA A 85 0.89 -8.57 -7.77
N GLY A 86 0.37 -9.63 -7.10
CA GLY A 86 0.00 -10.88 -7.76
C GLY A 86 1.17 -11.51 -8.53
N ILE A 87 0.86 -12.15 -9.65
CA ILE A 87 1.87 -12.61 -10.62
C ILE A 87 2.38 -11.38 -11.36
N SER A 88 3.62 -11.02 -11.10
CA SER A 88 4.19 -9.76 -11.58
C SER A 88 5.61 -9.93 -12.10
N PHE A 89 5.97 -9.06 -13.05
CA PHE A 89 7.30 -9.04 -13.66
C PHE A 89 7.69 -7.60 -13.98
N TRP A 90 8.90 -7.20 -13.56
CA TRP A 90 9.48 -5.90 -13.86
C TRP A 90 10.99 -5.96 -13.85
N LYS A 91 11.64 -5.41 -14.89
CA LYS A 91 13.12 -5.35 -15.01
C LYS A 91 13.81 -6.68 -14.67
N ASN A 92 13.36 -7.78 -15.30
CA ASN A 92 13.85 -9.15 -15.07
C ASN A 92 13.59 -9.73 -13.68
N GLU A 93 12.82 -9.07 -12.83
CA GLU A 93 12.42 -9.58 -11.54
C GLU A 93 10.98 -10.09 -11.57
N LYS A 94 10.76 -11.26 -11.01
CA LYS A 94 9.46 -11.91 -10.85
C LYS A 94 9.00 -11.76 -9.39
N ASN A 95 7.69 -11.80 -9.16
CA ASN A 95 7.14 -11.77 -7.81
C ASN A 95 7.49 -10.49 -7.04
N LEU A 96 7.06 -9.35 -7.54
CA LEU A 96 7.38 -8.02 -6.98
C LEU A 96 6.96 -7.85 -5.51
N ASN A 97 6.05 -8.67 -5.00
CA ASN A 97 5.71 -8.66 -3.57
C ASN A 97 6.94 -8.78 -2.67
N LYS A 98 7.94 -9.58 -3.06
CA LYS A 98 9.12 -9.86 -2.23
C LYS A 98 10.06 -8.67 -2.09
N ASN A 99 10.10 -7.79 -3.09
CA ASN A 99 11.10 -6.72 -3.21
C ASN A 99 10.49 -5.32 -3.35
N SER A 100 9.22 -5.17 -3.00
CA SER A 100 8.51 -3.89 -3.07
C SER A 100 7.69 -3.60 -1.81
N ILE A 101 7.33 -2.33 -1.67
CA ILE A 101 6.29 -1.86 -0.76
C ILE A 101 5.07 -1.55 -1.62
N GLY A 102 3.94 -2.20 -1.35
CA GLY A 102 2.67 -1.92 -1.99
C GLY A 102 1.90 -0.85 -1.25
N ILE A 103 1.49 0.17 -1.97
CA ILE A 103 0.72 1.31 -1.46
C ILE A 103 -0.59 1.37 -2.23
N GLU A 104 -1.70 1.20 -1.53
CA GLU A 104 -3.04 1.38 -2.07
C GLU A 104 -3.54 2.80 -1.82
N ILE A 105 -4.09 3.44 -2.83
CA ILE A 105 -4.70 4.76 -2.72
C ILE A 105 -6.19 4.61 -2.98
N THR A 106 -7.04 5.02 -2.04
CA THR A 106 -8.49 4.88 -2.21
C THR A 106 -8.97 5.73 -3.38
N ASN A 107 -9.51 5.05 -4.39
CA ASN A 107 -10.03 5.65 -5.61
C ASN A 107 -10.98 4.67 -6.29
N LYS A 108 -12.06 5.17 -6.88
CA LYS A 108 -13.04 4.33 -7.58
C LYS A 108 -12.46 3.62 -8.81
N GLY A 109 -11.45 4.23 -9.43
CA GLY A 109 -10.83 3.70 -10.65
C GLY A 109 -11.68 3.92 -11.90
N HIS A 110 -11.19 3.42 -13.03
CA HIS A 110 -11.78 3.64 -14.34
C HIS A 110 -13.15 2.98 -14.53
N GLN A 111 -13.42 1.86 -13.83
CA GLN A 111 -14.69 1.13 -13.95
C GLN A 111 -15.91 1.93 -13.47
N PHE A 112 -15.69 2.92 -12.62
CA PHE A 112 -16.75 3.76 -12.03
C PHE A 112 -16.61 5.25 -12.41
N GLY A 113 -15.99 5.50 -13.56
CA GLY A 113 -15.62 6.85 -13.99
C GLY A 113 -14.34 7.35 -13.32
N TYR A 114 -13.48 8.00 -14.07
CA TYR A 114 -12.20 8.51 -13.57
C TYR A 114 -12.39 9.52 -12.44
N GLN A 115 -12.11 9.08 -11.23
CA GLN A 115 -12.13 9.94 -10.05
C GLN A 115 -10.77 10.60 -9.87
N LYS A 116 -10.74 11.92 -9.72
CA LYS A 116 -9.51 12.62 -9.33
C LYS A 116 -9.10 12.24 -7.90
N TYR A 117 -7.80 12.09 -7.67
CA TYR A 117 -7.27 12.01 -6.31
C TYR A 117 -7.55 13.30 -5.55
N SER A 118 -7.79 13.21 -4.27
CA SER A 118 -7.95 14.41 -3.44
C SER A 118 -6.58 15.07 -3.22
N LYS A 119 -6.57 16.40 -3.00
CA LYS A 119 -5.33 17.13 -2.65
C LYS A 119 -4.64 16.60 -1.39
N LYS A 120 -5.37 15.88 -0.54
CA LYS A 120 -4.82 15.30 0.69
C LYS A 120 -4.16 13.93 0.46
N GLN A 121 -4.38 13.31 -0.70
CA GLN A 121 -3.77 12.03 -1.07
C GLN A 121 -2.45 12.17 -1.84
N ILE A 122 -2.19 13.39 -2.33
CA ILE A 122 -1.03 13.68 -3.20
C ILE A 122 0.05 14.46 -2.46
#